data_7f08d35b8f4b7c778a06cc4a6cde01f1
#
_entry.id   7f08d35b8f4b7c778a06cc4a6cde01f1
#
_cell.length_a   1.000
_cell.length_b   1.000
_cell.length_c   1.000
_cell.angle_alpha   90.00
_cell.angle_beta   90.00
_cell.angle_gamma   90.00
#
_symmetry.space_group_name_H-M   'P 1'
#
loop_
_entity.id
_entity.type
_entity.pdbx_description
1 polymer ?
#
loop_
_entity_poly.entity_id
_entity_poly.type
_entity_poly.pdbx_seq_one_letter_code
_entity_poly.pdbx_strand_id
1 'polypeptide(L)'
;MRAVFITSITGWIACVLIGLEILLPYIFRKNRLSVWLRTAANAASAPYLKRLWPHYWLGYLLLVLGVIHTVVPMQAGHLRQWNLTGLWIATVALLLLLLQGALGLWLQDPKLVGRALMRSWHYWLIFGIVLLVGVHVWLNG
;
A
#
# COMPACT_ATOMS: atom_id res chain seq x y z
N MET A 1 -11.48 21.66 -12.57
CA MET A 1 -10.00 21.61 -12.57
C MET A 1 -9.39 21.12 -11.25
N ARG A 2 -9.73 21.70 -10.08
CA ARG A 2 -9.10 21.31 -8.79
C ARG A 2 -9.25 19.83 -8.43
N ALA A 3 -10.45 19.25 -8.61
CA ALA A 3 -10.71 17.85 -8.27
C ALA A 3 -9.89 16.87 -9.12
N VAL A 4 -9.78 17.10 -10.43
CA VAL A 4 -8.99 16.26 -11.35
C VAL A 4 -7.50 16.32 -10.96
N PHE A 5 -6.99 17.50 -10.64
CA PHE A 5 -5.61 17.69 -10.20
C PHE A 5 -5.32 16.95 -8.89
N ILE A 6 -6.20 17.06 -7.88
CA ILE A 6 -6.05 16.34 -6.61
C ILE A 6 -6.09 14.83 -6.85
N THR A 7 -7.01 14.34 -7.67
CA THR A 7 -7.12 12.90 -7.99
C THR A 7 -5.86 12.39 -8.66
N SER A 8 -5.31 13.11 -9.66
CA SER A 8 -4.08 12.72 -10.33
C SER A 8 -2.89 12.67 -9.36
N ILE A 9 -2.69 13.72 -8.55
CA ILE A 9 -1.58 13.77 -7.58
C ILE A 9 -1.70 12.65 -6.56
N THR A 10 -2.88 12.45 -5.96
CA THR A 10 -3.06 11.40 -4.95
C THR A 10 -2.86 10.00 -5.52
N GLY A 11 -3.24 9.78 -6.79
CA GLY A 11 -2.98 8.53 -7.51
C GLY A 11 -1.49 8.26 -7.70
N TRP A 12 -0.73 9.24 -8.17
CA TRP A 12 0.73 9.09 -8.35
C TRP A 12 1.47 8.90 -7.03
N ILE A 13 1.08 9.63 -5.97
CA ILE A 13 1.65 9.44 -4.64
C ILE A 13 1.35 8.01 -4.14
N ALA A 14 0.13 7.50 -4.34
CA ALA A 14 -0.22 6.14 -3.98
C ALA A 14 0.64 5.10 -4.73
N CYS A 15 0.91 5.29 -6.03
CA CYS A 15 1.81 4.41 -6.80
C CYS A 15 3.24 4.40 -6.21
N VAL A 16 3.78 5.56 -5.85
CA VAL A 16 5.10 5.66 -5.21
C VAL A 16 5.10 4.94 -3.86
N LEU A 17 4.06 5.13 -3.05
CA LEU A 17 3.95 4.45 -1.76
C LEU A 17 3.84 2.93 -1.89
N ILE A 18 3.11 2.40 -2.89
CA ILE A 18 3.08 0.96 -3.18
C ILE A 18 4.50 0.45 -3.47
N GLY A 19 5.26 1.16 -4.29
CA GLY A 19 6.66 0.82 -4.57
C GLY A 19 7.53 0.80 -3.30
N LEU A 20 7.39 1.79 -2.43
CA LEU A 20 8.10 1.84 -1.16
C LEU A 20 7.67 0.69 -0.21
N GLU A 21 6.38 0.38 -0.13
CA GLU A 21 5.85 -0.74 0.66
C GLU A 21 6.46 -2.09 0.26
N ILE A 22 6.70 -2.31 -1.04
CA ILE A 22 7.35 -3.52 -1.54
C ILE A 22 8.84 -3.52 -1.20
N LEU A 23 9.50 -2.39 -1.31
CA LEU A 23 10.96 -2.29 -1.12
C LEU A 23 11.38 -2.33 0.35
N LEU A 24 10.61 -1.71 1.25
CA LEU A 24 10.99 -1.57 2.66
C LEU A 24 11.24 -2.91 3.37
N PRO A 25 10.36 -3.92 3.30
CA PRO A 25 10.62 -5.21 3.94
C PRO A 25 11.90 -5.88 3.44
N TYR A 26 12.20 -5.71 2.13
CA TYR A 26 13.42 -6.27 1.54
C TYR A 26 14.67 -5.55 2.04
N ILE A 27 14.63 -4.22 2.12
CA ILE A 27 15.73 -3.38 2.62
C ILE A 27 16.01 -3.71 4.10
N PHE A 28 14.95 -3.80 4.93
CA PHE A 28 15.08 -4.12 6.35
C PHE A 28 15.53 -5.55 6.61
N ARG A 29 15.15 -6.50 5.74
CA ARG A 29 15.60 -7.90 5.85
C ARG A 29 17.11 -8.05 5.62
N LYS A 30 17.68 -7.29 4.70
CA LYS A 30 19.12 -7.40 4.35
C LYS A 30 20.06 -6.63 5.29
N ASN A 31 19.57 -6.05 6.38
CA ASN A 31 20.36 -5.26 7.35
C ASN A 31 21.18 -4.08 6.75
N ARG A 32 21.05 -3.80 5.46
CA ARG A 32 21.85 -2.77 4.79
C ARG A 32 21.49 -1.35 5.24
N LEU A 33 20.20 -1.10 5.51
CA LEU A 33 19.75 0.21 5.97
C LEU A 33 19.90 0.37 7.50
N SER A 34 19.86 -0.72 8.27
CA SER A 34 20.10 -0.68 9.71
C SER A 34 21.56 -0.30 10.03
N VAL A 35 22.47 -0.53 9.10
CA VAL A 35 23.87 -0.03 9.20
C VAL A 35 23.91 1.49 8.98
N TRP A 36 23.07 2.03 8.12
CA TRP A 36 23.04 3.48 7.82
C TRP A 36 22.23 4.27 8.87
N LEU A 37 21.17 3.69 9.42
CA LEU A 37 20.37 4.26 10.51
C LEU A 37 20.97 3.95 11.91
N ARG A 38 22.18 3.45 11.97
CA ARG A 38 22.92 3.10 13.22
C ARG A 38 23.22 4.26 14.16
N THR A 39 22.71 5.43 13.95
CA THR A 39 22.66 6.48 14.98
C THR A 39 21.80 6.10 16.20
N ALA A 40 21.01 5.01 16.11
CA ALA A 40 20.39 4.37 17.25
C ALA A 40 21.11 3.03 17.51
N ALA A 41 22.18 3.05 18.30
CA ALA A 41 23.01 1.89 18.66
C ALA A 41 22.24 0.67 19.20
N ASN A 42 20.96 0.79 19.50
CA ASN A 42 20.07 -0.24 20.02
C ASN A 42 19.11 -0.84 18.99
N ALA A 43 19.10 -0.38 17.74
CA ALA A 43 18.16 -0.87 16.72
C ALA A 43 18.52 -2.27 16.20
N ALA A 44 19.76 -2.71 16.33
CA ALA A 44 20.20 -4.03 15.85
C ALA A 44 19.60 -5.19 16.67
N SER A 45 19.26 -4.96 17.94
CA SER A 45 18.65 -5.94 18.85
C SER A 45 17.11 -5.86 18.87
N ALA A 46 16.52 -4.88 18.20
CA ALA A 46 15.07 -4.74 18.19
C ALA A 46 14.41 -5.93 17.47
N PRO A 47 13.31 -6.49 18.01
CA PRO A 47 12.53 -7.51 17.34
C PRO A 47 12.18 -7.06 15.92
N TYR A 48 12.19 -8.01 14.97
CA TYR A 48 11.91 -7.75 13.54
C TYR A 48 10.64 -6.92 13.32
N LEU A 49 9.59 -7.16 14.09
CA LEU A 49 8.33 -6.40 14.02
C LEU A 49 8.51 -4.90 14.33
N LYS A 50 9.39 -4.53 15.28
CA LYS A 50 9.68 -3.11 15.55
C LYS A 50 10.43 -2.44 14.39
N ARG A 51 11.24 -3.21 13.63
CA ARG A 51 11.93 -2.69 12.43
C ARG A 51 10.99 -2.42 11.27
N LEU A 52 9.83 -3.11 11.21
CA LEU A 52 8.80 -2.90 10.19
C LEU A 52 7.86 -1.74 10.52
N TRP A 53 8.07 -0.98 11.60
CA TRP A 53 7.25 0.15 11.97
C TRP A 53 7.01 1.17 10.83
N PRO A 54 8.02 1.58 10.01
CA PRO A 54 7.79 2.46 8.86
C PRO A 54 6.86 1.85 7.81
N HIS A 55 6.96 0.54 7.55
CA HIS A 55 6.06 -0.17 6.65
C HIS A 55 4.59 -0.08 7.11
N TYR A 56 4.30 -0.23 8.40
CA TYR A 56 2.94 -0.09 8.90
C TYR A 56 2.38 1.33 8.70
N TRP A 57 3.17 2.36 8.98
CA TRP A 57 2.74 3.76 8.81
C TRP A 57 2.52 4.12 7.35
N LEU A 58 3.37 3.67 6.46
CA LEU A 58 3.18 3.86 5.02
C LEU A 58 1.94 3.14 4.52
N GLY A 59 1.66 1.93 5.02
CA GLY A 59 0.44 1.20 4.72
C GLY A 59 -0.82 1.95 5.13
N TYR A 60 -0.86 2.55 6.32
CA TYR A 60 -1.96 3.43 6.74
C TYR A 60 -2.09 4.66 5.86
N LEU A 61 -0.99 5.32 5.55
CA LEU A 61 -0.99 6.47 4.66
C LEU A 61 -1.52 6.11 3.27
N LEU A 62 -1.09 4.96 2.74
CA LEU A 62 -1.56 4.44 1.46
C LEU A 62 -3.07 4.16 1.47
N LEU A 63 -3.61 3.58 2.54
CA LEU A 63 -5.06 3.35 2.70
C LEU A 63 -5.83 4.68 2.70
N VAL A 64 -5.38 5.67 3.48
CA VAL A 64 -6.01 7.00 3.54
C VAL A 64 -5.99 7.67 2.17
N LEU A 65 -4.85 7.65 1.49
CA LEU A 65 -4.73 8.24 0.15
C LEU A 65 -5.57 7.50 -0.89
N GLY A 66 -5.68 6.17 -0.81
CA GLY A 66 -6.54 5.36 -1.68
C GLY A 66 -8.02 5.75 -1.52
N VAL A 67 -8.47 5.94 -0.28
CA VAL A 67 -9.84 6.42 0.01
C VAL A 67 -10.05 7.84 -0.54
N ILE A 68 -9.13 8.78 -0.29
CA ILE A 68 -9.21 10.15 -0.80
C ILE A 68 -9.25 10.15 -2.33
N HIS A 69 -8.36 9.37 -2.97
CA HIS A 69 -8.28 9.23 -4.42
C HIS A 69 -9.60 8.73 -5.03
N THR A 70 -10.32 7.86 -4.33
CA THR A 70 -11.61 7.32 -4.78
C THR A 70 -12.77 8.29 -4.52
N VAL A 71 -12.83 8.89 -3.33
CA VAL A 71 -13.98 9.70 -2.89
C VAL A 71 -14.03 11.05 -3.58
N VAL A 72 -12.88 11.71 -3.80
CA VAL A 72 -12.83 13.07 -4.39
C VAL A 72 -13.47 13.13 -5.78
N PRO A 73 -13.14 12.25 -6.75
CA PRO A 73 -13.80 12.30 -8.07
C PRO A 73 -15.27 11.91 -8.02
N MET A 74 -15.68 11.02 -7.09
CA MET A 74 -17.08 10.65 -6.91
C MET A 74 -17.92 11.86 -6.49
N GLN A 75 -17.46 12.62 -5.49
CA GLN A 75 -18.16 13.81 -5.00
C GLN A 75 -18.18 14.96 -6.04
N ALA A 76 -17.13 15.07 -6.85
CA ALA A 76 -17.03 16.08 -7.88
C ALA A 76 -17.87 15.78 -9.14
N GLY A 77 -18.54 14.64 -9.23
CA GLY A 77 -19.34 14.24 -10.39
C GLY A 77 -18.54 13.95 -11.67
N HIS A 78 -17.21 13.80 -11.55
CA HIS A 78 -16.32 13.62 -12.70
C HIS A 78 -16.25 12.17 -13.22
N LEU A 79 -16.95 11.20 -12.58
CA LEU A 79 -16.90 9.79 -12.96
C LEU A 79 -17.31 9.50 -14.40
N ARG A 80 -18.16 10.36 -15.03
CA ARG A 80 -18.61 10.21 -16.42
C ARG A 80 -17.49 10.33 -17.45
N GLN A 81 -16.37 10.92 -17.10
CA GLN A 81 -15.22 11.12 -17.99
C GLN A 81 -14.23 9.96 -17.96
N TRP A 82 -14.42 8.99 -17.07
CA TRP A 82 -13.50 7.89 -16.84
C TRP A 82 -13.97 6.60 -17.50
N ASN A 83 -13.03 5.75 -17.88
CA ASN A 83 -13.34 4.44 -18.38
C ASN A 83 -14.01 3.59 -17.30
N LEU A 84 -15.24 3.14 -17.54
CA LEU A 84 -16.03 2.37 -16.57
C LEU A 84 -15.30 1.09 -16.13
N THR A 85 -14.66 0.38 -17.06
CA THR A 85 -13.85 -0.81 -16.75
C THR A 85 -12.71 -0.47 -15.83
N GLY A 86 -12.01 0.65 -16.07
CA GLY A 86 -10.94 1.13 -15.21
C GLY A 86 -11.42 1.48 -13.81
N LEU A 87 -12.65 2.02 -13.65
CA LEU A 87 -13.26 2.28 -12.34
C LEU A 87 -13.56 0.99 -11.58
N TRP A 88 -14.10 -0.03 -12.24
CA TRP A 88 -14.32 -1.34 -11.61
C TRP A 88 -13.01 -1.98 -11.15
N ILE A 89 -11.97 -1.92 -11.96
CA ILE A 89 -10.63 -2.40 -11.62
C ILE A 89 -10.08 -1.66 -10.39
N ALA A 90 -10.22 -0.33 -10.35
CA ALA A 90 -9.83 0.47 -9.19
C ALA A 90 -10.58 0.07 -7.92
N THR A 91 -11.89 -0.19 -8.04
CA THR A 91 -12.72 -0.63 -6.91
C THR A 91 -12.22 -1.97 -6.36
N VAL A 92 -11.95 -2.95 -7.23
CA VAL A 92 -11.38 -4.24 -6.81
C VAL A 92 -10.00 -4.05 -6.18
N ALA A 93 -9.14 -3.20 -6.77
CA ALA A 93 -7.81 -2.89 -6.21
C ALA A 93 -7.93 -2.28 -4.81
N LEU A 94 -8.88 -1.36 -4.57
CA LEU A 94 -9.13 -0.77 -3.26
C LEU A 94 -9.60 -1.81 -2.24
N LEU A 95 -10.51 -2.71 -2.62
CA LEU A 95 -10.97 -3.80 -1.74
C LEU A 95 -9.81 -4.73 -1.37
N LEU A 96 -8.95 -5.09 -2.32
CA LEU A 96 -7.76 -5.88 -2.04
C LEU A 96 -6.76 -5.12 -1.15
N LEU A 97 -6.65 -3.80 -1.30
CA LEU A 97 -5.80 -2.98 -0.46
C LEU A 97 -6.30 -2.93 0.99
N LEU A 98 -7.62 -2.85 1.21
CA LEU A 98 -8.23 -2.94 2.54
C LEU A 98 -7.98 -4.32 3.17
N LEU A 99 -8.13 -5.39 2.40
CA LEU A 99 -7.82 -6.75 2.85
C LEU A 99 -6.33 -6.90 3.18
N GLN A 100 -5.46 -6.34 2.36
CA GLN A 100 -4.01 -6.29 2.57
C GLN A 100 -3.67 -5.61 3.90
N GLY A 101 -4.31 -4.47 4.19
CA GLY A 101 -4.16 -3.76 5.46
C GLY A 101 -4.63 -4.61 6.66
N ALA A 102 -5.78 -5.26 6.56
CA ALA A 102 -6.29 -6.15 7.59
C ALA A 102 -5.35 -7.33 7.87
N LEU A 103 -4.83 -7.98 6.83
CA LEU A 103 -3.82 -9.04 6.97
C LEU A 103 -2.52 -8.51 7.60
N GLY A 104 -2.10 -7.30 7.23
CA GLY A 104 -0.95 -6.63 7.84
C GLY A 104 -1.10 -6.41 9.34
N LEU A 105 -2.31 -6.00 9.79
CA LEU A 105 -2.65 -5.84 11.21
C LEU A 105 -2.59 -7.19 11.94
N TRP A 106 -3.19 -8.24 11.40
CA TRP A 106 -3.14 -9.57 12.02
C TRP A 106 -1.72 -10.12 12.11
N LEU A 107 -0.88 -9.86 11.10
CA LEU A 107 0.52 -10.28 11.11
C LEU A 107 1.38 -9.59 12.18
N GLN A 108 0.89 -8.52 12.82
CA GLN A 108 1.56 -7.90 13.97
C GLN A 108 1.51 -8.79 15.22
N ASP A 109 0.48 -9.65 15.36
CA ASP A 109 0.41 -10.57 16.48
C ASP A 109 1.43 -11.73 16.31
N PRO A 110 2.45 -11.85 17.18
CA PRO A 110 3.41 -12.92 17.11
C PRO A 110 2.82 -14.30 17.41
N LYS A 111 1.65 -14.37 18.08
CA LYS A 111 0.96 -15.60 18.48
C LYS A 111 -0.04 -16.07 17.44
N LEU A 112 -0.20 -15.36 16.32
CA LEU A 112 -1.16 -15.70 15.28
C LEU A 112 -0.97 -17.13 14.77
N VAL A 113 -1.99 -17.96 14.90
CA VAL A 113 -2.03 -19.32 14.33
C VAL A 113 -2.14 -19.20 12.81
N GLY A 114 -1.38 -20.01 12.08
CA GLY A 114 -1.37 -19.96 10.61
C GLY A 114 -0.62 -18.75 10.02
N ARG A 115 0.23 -18.09 10.79
CA ARG A 115 0.99 -16.89 10.39
C ARG A 115 1.74 -17.06 9.06
N ALA A 116 2.29 -18.24 8.78
CA ALA A 116 3.01 -18.52 7.53
C ALA A 116 2.08 -18.41 6.32
N LEU A 117 0.86 -18.96 6.42
CA LEU A 117 -0.17 -18.88 5.38
C LEU A 117 -0.63 -17.44 5.18
N MET A 118 -0.95 -16.72 6.28
CA MET A 118 -1.37 -15.30 6.21
C MET A 118 -0.31 -14.42 5.59
N ARG A 119 0.98 -14.67 5.89
CA ARG A 119 2.09 -13.97 5.24
C ARG A 119 2.18 -14.28 3.75
N SER A 120 1.95 -15.53 3.34
CA SER A 120 1.90 -15.91 1.93
C SER A 120 0.78 -15.17 1.20
N TRP A 121 -0.43 -15.13 1.76
CA TRP A 121 -1.54 -14.36 1.22
C TRP A 121 -1.23 -12.86 1.13
N HIS A 122 -0.61 -12.29 2.15
CA HIS A 122 -0.18 -10.89 2.15
C HIS A 122 0.79 -10.59 0.99
N TYR A 123 1.72 -11.50 0.65
CA TYR A 123 2.59 -11.33 -0.51
C TYR A 123 1.84 -11.47 -1.84
N TRP A 124 0.94 -12.44 -2.00
CA TRP A 124 0.20 -12.61 -3.24
C TRP A 124 -0.78 -11.48 -3.51
N LEU A 125 -1.42 -10.94 -2.47
CA LEU A 125 -2.31 -9.80 -2.61
C LEU A 125 -1.60 -8.56 -3.14
N ILE A 126 -0.37 -8.27 -2.70
CA ILE A 126 0.35 -7.10 -3.23
C ILE A 126 0.62 -7.23 -4.73
N PHE A 127 0.93 -8.43 -5.24
CA PHE A 127 1.07 -8.65 -6.68
C PHE A 127 -0.24 -8.39 -7.42
N GLY A 128 -1.37 -8.87 -6.90
CA GLY A 128 -2.69 -8.61 -7.45
C GLY A 128 -3.00 -7.10 -7.46
N ILE A 129 -2.73 -6.39 -6.37
CA ILE A 129 -2.92 -4.93 -6.27
C ILE A 129 -2.07 -4.20 -7.32
N VAL A 130 -0.78 -4.51 -7.42
CA VAL A 130 0.14 -3.88 -8.40
C VAL A 130 -0.37 -4.07 -9.83
N LEU A 131 -0.81 -5.28 -10.18
CA LEU A 131 -1.36 -5.58 -11.49
C LEU A 131 -2.61 -4.74 -11.78
N LEU A 132 -3.57 -4.72 -10.85
CA LEU A 132 -4.82 -3.99 -11.01
C LEU A 132 -4.59 -2.47 -11.06
N VAL A 133 -3.71 -1.93 -10.22
CA VAL A 133 -3.33 -0.51 -10.27
C VAL A 133 -2.65 -0.18 -11.59
N GLY A 134 -1.76 -1.03 -12.10
CA GLY A 134 -1.14 -0.85 -13.41
C GLY A 134 -2.16 -0.78 -14.54
N VAL A 135 -3.13 -1.71 -14.56
CA VAL A 135 -4.22 -1.70 -15.56
C VAL A 135 -5.12 -0.48 -15.38
N HIS A 136 -5.44 -0.09 -14.13
CA HIS A 136 -6.23 1.12 -13.85
C HIS A 136 -5.54 2.38 -14.39
N VAL A 137 -4.25 2.54 -14.13
CA VAL A 137 -3.46 3.67 -14.64
C VAL A 137 -3.42 3.67 -16.15
N TRP A 138 -3.26 2.50 -16.80
CA TRP A 138 -3.26 2.41 -18.26
C TRP A 138 -4.61 2.82 -18.88
N LEU A 139 -5.72 2.49 -18.23
CA LEU A 139 -7.07 2.80 -18.77
C LEU A 139 -7.54 4.23 -18.47
N ASN A 140 -7.04 4.86 -17.41
CA ASN A 140 -7.53 6.15 -16.91
C ASN A 140 -6.43 7.17 -16.59
N GLY A 141 -5.15 6.83 -16.81
CA GLY A 141 -3.99 7.68 -16.55
C GLY A 141 -3.63 8.65 -17.67
#